data_3a818077b75943adade105971d0c016b
#
_entry.id   3a818077b75943adade105971d0c016b
#
_cell.length_a   1.000
_cell.length_b   1.000
_cell.length_c   1.000
_cell.angle_alpha   90.00
_cell.angle_beta   90.00
_cell.angle_gamma   90.00
#
_symmetry.space_group_name_H-M   'P 1'
#
loop_
_entity.id
_entity.type
_entity.pdbx_description
1 polymer ?
#
loop_
_entity_poly.entity_id
_entity_poly.type
_entity_poly.pdbx_seq_one_letter_code
_entity_poly.pdbx_strand_id
1 'polypeptide(L)'
;MVLVFAFTFPSSNTSVDETNFICGGTLISRYRILTAAHCVSKKTVDDLVVVIGADNVKAKLENMEWSTLLRIELYPDYDTEDLDEYWDSPDVALLTLEEPVTFDSKINPICLPSLSDASNNTYEGSNAIVTGWGETESGSTSLEKLLRVEVPVISNTECRKYYSKIKR
;
A
#
# COMPACT_ATOMS: atom_id res chain seq x y z
N MET A 1 2.04 10.13 -8.44
CA MET A 1 2.00 8.92 -7.59
C MET A 1 0.79 9.05 -6.70
N VAL A 2 -0.03 8.04 -6.65
CA VAL A 2 -1.26 8.03 -5.85
C VAL A 2 -1.08 7.01 -4.76
N LEU A 3 -1.40 7.39 -3.54
CA LEU A 3 -1.48 6.48 -2.43
C LEU A 3 -2.95 6.22 -2.11
N VAL A 4 -3.23 5.01 -1.79
CA VAL A 4 -4.57 4.53 -1.51
C VAL A 4 -4.66 4.13 -0.05
N PHE A 5 -5.72 4.56 0.60
CA PHE A 5 -6.03 4.21 1.98
C PHE A 5 -7.15 3.20 2.02
N ALA A 6 -7.05 2.24 2.89
CA ALA A 6 -8.15 1.36 3.21
C ALA A 6 -8.67 1.69 4.62
N PHE A 7 -9.96 1.93 4.73
CA PHE A 7 -10.62 2.19 6.00
C PHE A 7 -11.68 1.13 6.25
N THR A 8 -11.89 0.76 7.50
CA THR A 8 -13.09 0.03 7.90
C THR A 8 -14.19 1.05 8.19
N PHE A 9 -15.35 0.89 7.57
CA PHE A 9 -16.52 1.71 7.89
C PHE A 9 -17.03 1.40 9.30
N PRO A 10 -17.08 2.37 10.18
CA PRO A 10 -17.97 2.30 11.33
C PRO A 10 -19.38 2.62 10.85
N SER A 11 -20.34 1.85 11.28
CA SER A 11 -21.75 2.08 11.02
C SER A 11 -22.17 3.50 11.46
N SER A 12 -22.69 4.28 10.49
CA SER A 12 -23.34 5.57 10.65
C SER A 12 -22.52 6.77 11.17
N ASN A 13 -22.29 7.72 10.30
CA ASN A 13 -21.93 9.12 10.58
C ASN A 13 -20.46 9.37 10.98
N THR A 14 -19.50 9.10 10.09
CA THR A 14 -18.10 9.12 10.48
C THR A 14 -17.23 10.11 9.73
N SER A 15 -16.58 10.95 10.51
CA SER A 15 -15.28 11.51 10.18
C SER A 15 -14.27 10.35 10.04
N VAL A 16 -13.42 10.40 9.04
CA VAL A 16 -12.23 9.52 8.98
C VAL A 16 -11.42 9.83 10.23
N ASP A 17 -11.37 8.86 11.13
CA ASP A 17 -10.52 8.94 12.30
C ASP A 17 -9.19 8.24 11.97
N GLU A 18 -8.09 8.75 12.49
CA GLU A 18 -6.75 8.18 12.39
C GLU A 18 -6.72 6.70 12.81
N THR A 19 -7.64 6.28 13.65
CA THR A 19 -7.78 4.91 14.15
C THR A 19 -8.28 3.92 13.08
N ASN A 20 -8.82 4.41 11.97
CA ASN A 20 -9.37 3.58 10.88
C ASN A 20 -8.41 3.41 9.70
N PHE A 21 -7.26 4.09 9.72
CA PHE A 21 -6.22 3.87 8.71
C PHE A 21 -5.59 2.48 8.89
N ILE A 22 -5.59 1.69 7.83
CA ILE A 22 -5.05 0.33 7.86
C ILE A 22 -3.69 0.29 7.16
N CYS A 23 -3.65 0.65 5.88
CA CYS A 23 -2.46 0.55 5.04
C CYS A 23 -2.50 1.53 3.87
N GLY A 24 -1.32 1.76 3.31
CA GLY A 24 -1.16 2.40 2.01
C GLY A 24 -1.31 1.41 0.87
N GLY A 25 -1.47 1.94 -0.32
CA GLY A 25 -1.47 1.17 -1.56
C GLY A 25 -1.05 2.03 -2.75
N THR A 26 -0.95 1.41 -3.90
CA THR A 26 -0.49 2.06 -5.13
C THR A 26 -1.46 1.81 -6.26
N LEU A 27 -1.96 2.88 -6.88
CA LEU A 27 -2.80 2.79 -8.06
C LEU A 27 -1.94 2.34 -9.26
N ILE A 28 -2.33 1.24 -9.89
CA ILE A 28 -1.62 0.67 -11.05
C ILE A 28 -2.48 0.68 -12.34
N SER A 29 -3.77 0.92 -12.21
CA SER A 29 -4.70 1.17 -13.32
C SER A 29 -5.93 1.91 -12.81
N ARG A 30 -6.90 2.21 -13.70
CA ARG A 30 -8.17 2.84 -13.29
C ARG A 30 -8.96 2.04 -12.25
N TYR A 31 -8.78 0.73 -12.20
CA TYR A 31 -9.55 -0.17 -11.33
C TYR A 31 -8.70 -0.94 -10.33
N ARG A 32 -7.36 -0.84 -10.41
CA ARG A 32 -6.49 -1.76 -9.68
C ARG A 32 -5.52 -1.03 -8.77
N ILE A 33 -5.48 -1.51 -7.54
CA ILE A 33 -4.61 -1.02 -6.48
C ILE A 33 -3.79 -2.17 -5.94
N LEU A 34 -2.49 -1.96 -5.87
CA LEU A 34 -1.55 -2.89 -5.26
C LEU A 34 -1.33 -2.50 -3.79
N THR A 35 -1.46 -3.47 -2.89
CA THR A 35 -1.21 -3.30 -1.45
C THR A 35 -0.58 -4.56 -0.86
N ALA A 36 -0.29 -4.58 0.44
CA ALA A 36 0.20 -5.75 1.14
C ALA A 36 -0.95 -6.70 1.53
N ALA A 37 -0.72 -8.00 1.44
CA ALA A 37 -1.73 -9.01 1.75
C ALA A 37 -2.11 -9.00 3.25
N HIS A 38 -1.14 -8.81 4.15
CA HIS A 38 -1.42 -8.74 5.60
C HIS A 38 -2.41 -7.64 5.97
N CYS A 39 -2.50 -6.56 5.18
CA CYS A 39 -3.42 -5.46 5.43
C CYS A 39 -4.88 -5.85 5.24
N VAL A 40 -5.15 -6.79 4.33
CA VAL A 40 -6.50 -7.07 3.84
C VAL A 40 -6.92 -8.55 3.97
N SER A 41 -6.03 -9.45 4.37
CA SER A 41 -6.28 -10.91 4.42
C SER A 41 -7.43 -11.32 5.34
N LYS A 42 -7.72 -10.53 6.37
CA LYS A 42 -8.82 -10.77 7.34
C LYS A 42 -10.00 -9.83 7.12
N LYS A 43 -10.12 -9.25 5.94
CA LYS A 43 -11.14 -8.25 5.60
C LYS A 43 -11.99 -8.73 4.43
N THR A 44 -13.23 -8.26 4.39
CA THR A 44 -14.13 -8.38 3.24
C THR A 44 -14.17 -7.06 2.46
N VAL A 45 -14.75 -7.05 1.28
CA VAL A 45 -14.93 -5.82 0.49
C VAL A 45 -15.77 -4.78 1.23
N ASP A 46 -16.71 -5.22 2.05
CA ASP A 46 -17.60 -4.35 2.83
C ASP A 46 -16.90 -3.71 4.04
N ASP A 47 -15.76 -4.25 4.45
CA ASP A 47 -14.96 -3.71 5.57
C ASP A 47 -14.03 -2.58 5.13
N LEU A 48 -13.86 -2.37 3.82
CA LEU A 48 -12.81 -1.51 3.29
C LEU A 48 -13.35 -0.42 2.38
N VAL A 49 -12.77 0.76 2.53
CA VAL A 49 -12.89 1.88 1.58
C VAL A 49 -11.51 2.35 1.20
N VAL A 50 -11.38 2.72 -0.05
CA VAL A 50 -10.13 3.24 -0.60
C VAL A 50 -10.27 4.73 -0.81
N VAL A 51 -9.33 5.50 -0.28
CA VAL A 51 -9.24 6.95 -0.52
C VAL A 51 -8.07 7.23 -1.47
N ILE A 52 -8.33 8.02 -2.50
CA ILE A 52 -7.42 8.24 -3.62
C ILE A 52 -7.08 9.72 -3.72
N GLY A 53 -5.81 10.03 -4.02
CA GLY A 53 -5.37 11.41 -4.25
C GLY A 53 -5.29 12.28 -2.99
N ALA A 54 -5.40 11.69 -1.80
CA ALA A 54 -5.20 12.42 -0.56
C ALA A 54 -3.73 12.76 -0.36
N ASP A 55 -3.45 13.97 0.08
CA ASP A 55 -2.15 14.42 0.58
C ASP A 55 -2.14 14.55 2.11
N ASN A 56 -3.32 14.64 2.71
CA ASN A 56 -3.55 14.75 4.14
C ASN A 56 -4.59 13.73 4.59
N VAL A 57 -4.18 12.75 5.40
CA VAL A 57 -5.05 11.69 5.95
C VAL A 57 -6.10 12.25 6.92
N LYS A 58 -5.79 13.35 7.60
CA LYS A 58 -6.70 14.01 8.55
C LYS A 58 -7.73 14.92 7.87
N ALA A 59 -7.63 15.11 6.56
CA ALA A 59 -8.64 15.88 5.85
C ALA A 59 -9.97 15.13 5.84
N LYS A 60 -11.08 15.89 5.78
CA LYS A 60 -12.40 15.27 5.77
C LYS A 60 -12.63 14.49 4.47
N LEU A 61 -13.21 13.29 4.57
CA LEU A 61 -13.56 12.42 3.44
C LEU A 61 -14.42 13.11 2.37
N GLU A 62 -15.26 14.06 2.77
CA GLU A 62 -16.12 14.83 1.84
C GLU A 62 -15.33 15.61 0.77
N ASN A 63 -14.04 15.84 1.00
CA ASN A 63 -13.13 16.52 0.10
C ASN A 63 -12.15 15.59 -0.62
N MET A 64 -12.33 14.28 -0.50
CA MET A 64 -11.45 13.26 -1.08
C MET A 64 -12.21 12.39 -2.08
N GLU A 65 -11.52 11.90 -3.09
CA GLU A 65 -12.05 10.83 -3.94
C GLU A 65 -11.92 9.51 -3.19
N TRP A 66 -13.02 8.76 -3.10
CA TRP A 66 -13.04 7.45 -2.46
C TRP A 66 -13.84 6.45 -3.29
N SER A 67 -13.55 5.19 -3.13
CA SER A 67 -14.21 4.09 -3.81
C SER A 67 -14.39 2.90 -2.90
N THR A 68 -15.45 2.18 -3.12
CA THR A 68 -15.70 0.83 -2.60
C THR A 68 -14.96 -0.20 -3.43
N LEU A 69 -14.87 -1.41 -2.90
CA LEU A 69 -14.16 -2.52 -3.52
C LEU A 69 -15.15 -3.54 -4.10
N LEU A 70 -14.88 -3.95 -5.33
CA LEU A 70 -15.55 -5.07 -5.96
C LEU A 70 -14.93 -6.41 -5.53
N ARG A 71 -13.58 -6.44 -5.33
CA ARG A 71 -12.85 -7.67 -5.03
C ARG A 71 -11.52 -7.41 -4.34
N ILE A 72 -11.14 -8.36 -3.46
CA ILE A 72 -9.82 -8.49 -2.84
C ILE A 72 -9.20 -9.79 -3.35
N GLU A 73 -8.00 -9.72 -3.90
CA GLU A 73 -7.23 -10.86 -4.40
C GLU A 73 -5.90 -10.91 -3.68
N LEU A 74 -5.70 -11.92 -2.83
CA LEU A 74 -4.42 -12.17 -2.19
C LEU A 74 -3.52 -12.92 -3.18
N TYR A 75 -2.19 -12.74 -3.06
CA TYR A 75 -1.27 -13.58 -3.80
C TYR A 75 -1.53 -15.07 -3.45
N PRO A 76 -1.58 -15.99 -4.45
CA PRO A 76 -2.00 -17.37 -4.23
C PRO A 76 -1.23 -18.13 -3.14
N ASP A 77 0.05 -17.82 -2.98
CA ASP A 77 0.91 -18.47 -2.00
C ASP A 77 1.04 -17.65 -0.70
N TYR A 78 0.18 -16.66 -0.47
CA TYR A 78 0.15 -15.93 0.79
C TYR A 78 -0.47 -16.80 1.88
N ASP A 79 0.31 -17.11 2.91
CA ASP A 79 -0.17 -17.90 4.04
C ASP A 79 -0.86 -16.99 5.07
N THR A 80 -2.12 -17.30 5.37
CA THR A 80 -2.93 -16.56 6.34
C THR A 80 -2.81 -17.11 7.77
N GLU A 81 -2.27 -18.34 7.94
CA GLU A 81 -2.28 -19.04 9.21
C GLU A 81 -0.95 -18.92 9.97
N ASP A 82 0.17 -18.72 9.26
CA ASP A 82 1.50 -18.78 9.87
C ASP A 82 2.37 -17.56 9.48
N LEU A 83 2.00 -16.39 10.00
CA LEU A 83 2.73 -15.13 9.75
C LEU A 83 4.15 -15.11 10.38
N ASP A 84 4.42 -15.99 11.34
CA ASP A 84 5.68 -16.02 12.09
C ASP A 84 6.74 -16.94 11.48
N GLU A 85 6.36 -17.95 10.68
CA GLU A 85 7.27 -18.98 10.17
C GLU A 85 7.67 -18.80 8.68
N TYR A 86 6.85 -18.12 7.87
CA TYR A 86 7.07 -17.95 6.43
C TYR A 86 7.46 -16.53 6.03
N TRP A 87 8.71 -16.16 6.30
CA TRP A 87 9.31 -14.91 5.78
C TRP A 87 9.45 -14.87 4.26
N ASP A 88 9.21 -15.96 3.57
CA ASP A 88 9.27 -16.09 2.11
C ASP A 88 7.88 -16.03 1.44
N SER A 89 6.79 -15.87 2.19
CA SER A 89 5.45 -15.72 1.63
C SER A 89 5.31 -14.33 0.98
N PRO A 90 4.88 -14.25 -0.30
CA PRO A 90 4.70 -12.98 -0.97
C PRO A 90 3.56 -12.17 -0.36
N ASP A 91 3.90 -11.14 0.38
CA ASP A 91 2.95 -10.25 1.06
C ASP A 91 2.39 -9.21 0.07
N VAL A 92 1.58 -9.67 -0.88
CA VAL A 92 1.00 -8.85 -1.95
C VAL A 92 -0.49 -9.14 -2.10
N ALA A 93 -1.28 -8.09 -2.24
CA ALA A 93 -2.70 -8.17 -2.60
C ALA A 93 -3.06 -7.16 -3.69
N LEU A 94 -4.07 -7.52 -4.46
CA LEU A 94 -4.66 -6.69 -5.49
C LEU A 94 -6.11 -6.36 -5.12
N LEU A 95 -6.42 -5.08 -5.06
CA LEU A 95 -7.77 -4.60 -4.84
C LEU A 95 -8.36 -4.16 -6.18
N THR A 96 -9.60 -4.56 -6.43
CA THR A 96 -10.38 -4.07 -7.58
C THR A 96 -11.42 -3.09 -7.06
N LEU A 97 -11.41 -1.89 -7.61
CA LEU A 97 -12.39 -0.86 -7.33
C LEU A 97 -13.72 -1.18 -8.01
N GLU A 98 -14.83 -0.77 -7.40
CA GLU A 98 -16.15 -0.88 -7.99
C GLU A 98 -16.31 0.09 -9.15
N GLU A 99 -15.84 1.33 -9.01
CA GLU A 99 -15.87 2.36 -10.04
C GLU A 99 -14.46 2.76 -10.51
N PRO A 100 -14.30 3.16 -11.78
CA PRO A 100 -13.01 3.55 -12.32
C PRO A 100 -12.58 4.92 -11.83
N VAL A 101 -11.32 5.03 -11.44
CA VAL A 101 -10.70 6.32 -11.08
C VAL A 101 -10.53 7.20 -12.31
N THR A 102 -10.87 8.46 -12.17
CA THR A 102 -10.57 9.49 -13.19
C THR A 102 -9.15 10.01 -12.98
N PHE A 103 -8.32 9.89 -14.02
CA PHE A 103 -6.95 10.42 -13.96
C PHE A 103 -6.95 11.92 -14.20
N ASP A 104 -6.16 12.62 -13.40
CA ASP A 104 -5.97 14.08 -13.50
C ASP A 104 -4.50 14.47 -13.15
N SER A 105 -4.26 15.74 -12.82
CA SER A 105 -2.94 16.22 -12.45
C SER A 105 -2.43 15.68 -11.10
N LYS A 106 -3.31 15.15 -10.24
CA LYS A 106 -2.98 14.62 -8.91
C LYS A 106 -3.06 13.09 -8.85
N ILE A 107 -3.97 12.50 -9.62
CA ILE A 107 -4.29 11.07 -9.58
C ILE A 107 -3.84 10.42 -10.88
N ASN A 108 -2.74 9.68 -10.81
CA ASN A 108 -2.19 8.92 -11.92
C ASN A 108 -1.65 7.57 -11.46
N PRO A 109 -1.78 6.51 -12.28
CA PRO A 109 -1.20 5.22 -11.95
C PRO A 109 0.32 5.24 -12.12
N ILE A 110 0.99 4.38 -11.37
CA ILE A 110 2.40 4.08 -11.62
C ILE A 110 2.51 2.96 -12.64
N CYS A 111 3.55 3.00 -13.48
CA CYS A 111 3.87 1.89 -14.37
C CYS A 111 4.45 0.72 -13.56
N LEU A 112 4.00 -0.48 -13.88
CA LEU A 112 4.68 -1.69 -13.44
C LEU A 112 5.87 -1.99 -14.35
N PRO A 113 6.93 -2.67 -13.86
CA PRO A 113 8.00 -3.15 -14.70
C PRO A 113 7.47 -4.03 -15.84
N SER A 114 8.10 -3.98 -17.01
CA SER A 114 7.79 -4.94 -18.06
C SER A 114 8.19 -6.36 -17.62
N LEU A 115 7.62 -7.39 -18.23
CA LEU A 115 8.01 -8.78 -17.93
C LEU A 115 9.50 -9.04 -18.16
N SER A 116 10.09 -8.40 -19.16
CA SER A 116 11.53 -8.49 -19.43
C SER A 116 12.36 -7.81 -18.33
N ASP A 117 11.93 -6.65 -17.85
CA ASP A 117 12.62 -5.94 -16.76
C ASP A 117 12.49 -6.69 -15.45
N ALA A 118 11.29 -7.19 -15.14
CA ALA A 118 11.05 -7.97 -13.93
C ALA A 118 11.90 -9.26 -13.87
N SER A 119 12.19 -9.86 -15.04
CA SER A 119 12.99 -11.09 -15.11
C SER A 119 14.50 -10.87 -15.06
N ASN A 120 14.98 -9.73 -15.56
CA ASN A 120 16.40 -9.51 -15.81
C ASN A 120 17.01 -8.37 -15.00
N ASN A 121 16.22 -7.51 -14.39
CA ASN A 121 16.70 -6.33 -13.71
C ASN A 121 16.41 -6.42 -12.20
N THR A 122 17.45 -6.46 -11.39
CA THR A 122 17.34 -6.44 -9.93
C THR A 122 17.19 -5.03 -9.36
N TYR A 123 17.36 -4.00 -10.18
CA TYR A 123 17.45 -2.58 -9.77
C TYR A 123 18.52 -2.30 -8.70
N GLU A 124 19.37 -3.29 -8.36
CA GLU A 124 20.44 -3.15 -7.38
C GLU A 124 21.37 -1.99 -7.73
N GLY A 125 21.71 -1.17 -6.73
CA GLY A 125 22.53 0.04 -6.91
C GLY A 125 21.79 1.25 -7.49
N SER A 126 20.52 1.11 -7.86
CA SER A 126 19.68 2.27 -8.20
C SER A 126 19.03 2.86 -6.95
N ASN A 127 18.48 4.08 -7.07
CA ASN A 127 17.71 4.69 -6.01
C ASN A 127 16.21 4.49 -6.26
N ALA A 128 15.50 4.09 -5.21
CA ALA A 128 14.05 4.01 -5.18
C ALA A 128 13.46 5.14 -4.33
N ILE A 129 12.26 5.58 -4.69
CA ILE A 129 11.53 6.57 -3.91
C ILE A 129 10.43 5.83 -3.13
N VAL A 130 10.51 5.92 -1.80
CA VAL A 130 9.45 5.45 -0.91
C VAL A 130 8.62 6.65 -0.47
N THR A 131 7.32 6.49 -0.48
CA THR A 131 6.40 7.53 -0.02
C THR A 131 5.37 6.95 0.92
N GLY A 132 4.92 7.76 1.86
CA GLY A 132 3.94 7.34 2.85
C GLY A 132 3.71 8.38 3.94
N TRP A 133 2.85 8.01 4.86
CA TRP A 133 2.54 8.79 6.08
C TRP A 133 3.05 8.09 7.34
N GLY A 134 3.87 7.04 7.18
CA GLY A 134 4.41 6.25 8.26
C GLY A 134 5.35 7.02 9.17
N GLU A 135 5.81 6.32 10.19
CA GLU A 135 6.74 6.84 11.19
C GLU A 135 8.10 7.17 10.56
N THR A 136 8.69 8.27 10.96
CA THR A 136 10.04 8.69 10.57
C THR A 136 11.07 8.23 11.62
N GLU A 137 12.37 8.30 11.28
CA GLU A 137 13.44 8.01 12.24
C GLU A 137 13.33 8.81 13.55
N SER A 138 12.73 9.98 13.52
CA SER A 138 12.48 10.80 14.71
C SER A 138 11.30 10.31 15.56
N GLY A 139 10.65 9.22 15.19
CA GLY A 139 9.48 8.69 15.90
C GLY A 139 8.21 9.51 15.70
N SER A 140 8.19 10.45 14.77
CA SER A 140 6.98 11.22 14.46
C SER A 140 6.25 10.62 13.25
N THR A 141 4.97 10.36 13.40
CA THR A 141 4.06 10.05 12.30
C THR A 141 3.54 11.35 11.70
N SER A 142 3.59 11.49 10.39
CA SER A 142 3.02 12.66 9.72
C SER A 142 1.78 12.27 8.93
N LEU A 143 0.65 12.13 9.61
CA LEU A 143 -0.63 11.88 8.97
C LEU A 143 -1.18 13.11 8.21
N GLU A 144 -0.60 14.28 8.44
CA GLU A 144 -1.04 15.53 7.83
C GLU A 144 -0.35 15.83 6.51
N LYS A 145 0.77 15.17 6.21
CA LYS A 145 1.53 15.41 4.99
C LYS A 145 2.16 14.14 4.46
N LEU A 146 1.97 13.90 3.17
CA LEU A 146 2.68 12.84 2.48
C LEU A 146 4.19 13.12 2.48
N LEU A 147 4.95 12.16 2.98
CA LEU A 147 6.41 12.22 3.00
C LEU A 147 6.99 11.39 1.87
N ARG A 148 8.21 11.71 1.49
CA ARG A 148 9.01 10.92 0.54
C ARG A 148 10.44 10.80 1.03
N VAL A 149 11.04 9.67 0.77
CA VAL A 149 12.47 9.40 1.00
C VAL A 149 13.05 8.66 -0.19
N GLU A 150 14.29 8.96 -0.52
CA GLU A 150 15.05 8.24 -1.52
C GLU A 150 15.95 7.24 -0.81
N VAL A 151 15.88 5.97 -1.23
CA VAL A 151 16.60 4.86 -0.61
C VAL A 151 17.34 4.04 -1.67
N PRO A 152 18.57 3.56 -1.39
CA PRO A 152 19.28 2.68 -2.31
C PRO A 152 18.63 1.29 -2.35
N VAL A 153 18.52 0.72 -3.53
CA VAL A 153 18.14 -0.69 -3.71
C VAL A 153 19.36 -1.55 -3.45
N ILE A 154 19.30 -2.38 -2.43
CA ILE A 154 20.36 -3.32 -2.04
C ILE A 154 20.11 -4.71 -2.62
N SER A 155 21.15 -5.54 -2.69
CA SER A 155 21.00 -6.93 -3.13
C SER A 155 20.17 -7.76 -2.15
N ASN A 156 19.51 -8.80 -2.64
CA ASN A 156 18.83 -9.78 -1.79
C ASN A 156 19.81 -10.45 -0.80
N THR A 157 21.06 -10.64 -1.20
CA THR A 157 22.10 -11.21 -0.32
C THR A 157 22.40 -10.28 0.84
N GLU A 158 22.50 -9.00 0.59
CA GLU A 158 22.73 -8.00 1.64
C GLU A 158 21.51 -7.85 2.53
N CYS A 159 20.32 -7.75 1.95
CA CYS A 159 19.07 -7.70 2.68
C CYS A 159 18.91 -8.88 3.66
N ARG A 160 19.14 -10.11 3.21
CA ARG A 160 19.08 -11.31 4.07
C ARG A 160 20.06 -11.27 5.24
N LYS A 161 21.25 -10.67 5.08
CA LYS A 161 22.21 -10.50 6.20
C LYS A 161 21.67 -9.58 7.31
N TYR A 162 20.90 -8.56 6.97
CA TYR A 162 20.26 -7.69 7.95
C TYR A 162 19.14 -8.43 8.67
N TYR A 163 18.23 -9.06 7.94
CA TYR A 163 17.09 -9.75 8.51
C TYR A 163 17.45 -10.99 9.32
N SER A 164 18.51 -11.73 8.96
CA SER A 164 18.99 -12.88 9.76
C SER A 164 19.47 -12.51 11.16
N LYS A 165 19.81 -11.23 11.40
CA LYS A 165 20.22 -10.73 12.72
C LYS A 165 19.03 -10.32 13.60
N ILE A 166 17.86 -10.11 13.00
CA ILE A 166 16.63 -9.66 13.68
C ILE A 166 15.83 -10.86 14.22
N LYS A 167 16.03 -12.06 13.65
CA LYS A 167 15.45 -13.31 14.16
C LYS A 167 16.16 -13.72 15.48
N ARG A 168 15.73 -13.14 16.60
CA ARG A 168 15.96 -13.68 17.95
C ARG A 168 14.77 -13.39 18.84
#